data_ad17e6571d1da3119e970e9e1a06ca3d
#
_entry.id   ad17e6571d1da3119e970e9e1a06ca3d
#
_cell.length_a   1.000
_cell.length_b   1.000
_cell.length_c   1.000
_cell.angle_alpha   90.00
_cell.angle_beta   90.00
_cell.angle_gamma   90.00
#
_symmetry.space_group_name_H-M   'P 1'
#
loop_
_entity.id
_entity.type
_entity.pdbx_description
1 polymer ?
#
loop_
_entity_poly.entity_id
_entity_poly.type
_entity_poly.pdbx_seq_one_letter_code
_entity_poly.pdbx_strand_id
1 'polypeptide(L)'
;MTGIYFSATGNSKYAAEVFCREFDKESTVLSIEDAKVKDAVKESDTIVFAYPVQFSTTPKFVRDFVINNAELWKDKKVFVIATMGLFSGDGSGQLGNLLKKYGAKIIGGLHLKMPDSVADEKALKRPLEENIKLVNNAKQKTIDASQRLK
;
A
#
# COMPACT_ATOMS: atom_id res chain seq x y z
N MET A 1 -4.20 -8.49 12.12
CA MET A 1 -3.77 -7.43 11.16
C MET A 1 -4.70 -7.42 9.96
N THR A 2 -5.03 -6.25 9.44
CA THR A 2 -5.82 -6.12 8.19
C THR A 2 -5.01 -5.36 7.16
N GLY A 3 -4.89 -5.92 5.95
CA GLY A 3 -4.39 -5.24 4.78
C GLY A 3 -5.53 -4.56 4.04
N ILE A 4 -5.33 -3.32 3.63
CA ILE A 4 -6.24 -2.64 2.72
C ILE A 4 -5.46 -2.08 1.53
N TYR A 5 -6.10 -2.05 0.38
CA TYR A 5 -5.43 -1.56 -0.83
C TYR A 5 -6.36 -0.82 -1.79
N PHE A 6 -5.77 0.08 -2.54
CA PHE A 6 -6.30 0.56 -3.82
C PHE A 6 -5.35 0.09 -4.92
N SER A 7 -5.88 -0.57 -5.96
CA SER A 7 -5.05 -1.12 -7.02
C SER A 7 -5.81 -1.24 -8.33
N ALA A 8 -5.35 -0.53 -9.36
CA ALA A 8 -5.93 -0.63 -10.71
C ALA A 8 -5.46 -1.90 -11.45
N THR A 9 -4.21 -2.31 -11.28
CA THR A 9 -3.55 -3.36 -12.08
C THR A 9 -2.99 -4.53 -11.27
N GLY A 10 -3.23 -4.53 -9.96
CA GLY A 10 -2.85 -5.62 -9.08
C GLY A 10 -1.55 -5.44 -8.30
N ASN A 11 -0.67 -4.49 -8.64
CA ASN A 11 0.62 -4.31 -7.96
C ASN A 11 0.49 -4.03 -6.46
N SER A 12 -0.35 -3.09 -6.08
CA SER A 12 -0.57 -2.73 -4.67
C SER A 12 -1.30 -3.84 -3.91
N LYS A 13 -2.27 -4.51 -4.57
CA LYS A 13 -2.93 -5.69 -4.02
C LYS A 13 -1.89 -6.77 -3.69
N TYR A 14 -1.05 -7.13 -4.66
CA TYR A 14 0.00 -8.13 -4.48
C TYR A 14 0.93 -7.80 -3.32
N ALA A 15 1.38 -6.54 -3.21
CA ALA A 15 2.25 -6.11 -2.12
C ALA A 15 1.56 -6.25 -0.75
N ALA A 16 0.29 -5.86 -0.63
CA ALA A 16 -0.48 -6.01 0.60
C ALA A 16 -0.65 -7.49 0.99
N GLU A 17 -0.98 -8.35 0.01
CA GLU A 17 -1.15 -9.80 0.23
C GLU A 17 0.14 -10.48 0.68
N VAL A 18 1.28 -10.16 0.04
CA VAL A 18 2.59 -10.71 0.43
C VAL A 18 2.95 -10.26 1.86
N PHE A 19 2.79 -8.97 2.17
CA PHE A 19 3.11 -8.44 3.49
C PHE A 19 2.27 -9.09 4.59
N CYS A 20 0.97 -9.10 4.40
CA CYS A 20 0.04 -9.63 5.39
C CYS A 20 0.21 -11.14 5.60
N ARG A 21 0.35 -11.91 4.53
CA ARG A 21 0.56 -13.38 4.62
C ARG A 21 1.87 -13.73 5.34
N GLU A 22 2.92 -12.95 5.10
CA GLU A 22 4.21 -13.14 5.78
C GLU A 22 4.11 -12.78 7.27
N PHE A 23 3.34 -11.75 7.61
CA PHE A 23 3.13 -11.35 8.99
C PHE A 23 2.28 -12.36 9.78
N ASP A 24 1.12 -12.71 9.22
CA ASP A 24 0.14 -13.63 9.81
C ASP A 24 -0.73 -14.23 8.70
N LYS A 25 -0.76 -15.55 8.61
CA LYS A 25 -1.50 -16.28 7.58
C LYS A 25 -3.02 -16.04 7.64
N GLU A 26 -3.54 -15.68 8.80
CA GLU A 26 -4.96 -15.38 9.03
C GLU A 26 -5.32 -13.90 8.75
N SER A 27 -4.36 -13.11 8.27
CA SER A 27 -4.61 -11.71 7.92
C SER A 27 -5.61 -11.57 6.78
N THR A 28 -6.58 -10.68 6.95
CA THR A 28 -7.54 -10.30 5.89
C THR A 28 -6.95 -9.20 5.02
N VAL A 29 -7.16 -9.28 3.70
CA VAL A 29 -6.73 -8.25 2.74
C VAL A 29 -7.91 -7.86 1.86
N LEU A 30 -8.30 -6.57 1.88
CA LEU A 30 -9.50 -6.05 1.20
C LEU A 30 -9.19 -4.81 0.36
N SER A 31 -9.92 -4.64 -0.74
CA SER A 31 -9.94 -3.35 -1.44
C SER A 31 -10.61 -2.27 -0.58
N ILE A 32 -10.16 -1.03 -0.70
CA ILE A 32 -10.87 0.10 -0.06
C ILE A 32 -12.28 0.32 -0.65
N GLU A 33 -12.60 -0.33 -1.76
CA GLU A 33 -13.92 -0.32 -2.41
C GLU A 33 -14.83 -1.44 -1.90
N ASP A 34 -14.30 -2.38 -1.10
CA ASP A 34 -15.09 -3.49 -0.53
C ASP A 34 -16.04 -2.96 0.57
N ALA A 35 -17.29 -3.39 0.54
CA ALA A 35 -18.28 -3.00 1.54
C ALA A 35 -17.89 -3.34 2.98
N LYS A 36 -17.08 -4.40 3.16
CA LYS A 36 -16.63 -4.89 4.48
C LYS A 36 -15.37 -4.19 5.00
N VAL A 37 -14.71 -3.34 4.19
CA VAL A 37 -13.41 -2.77 4.54
C VAL A 37 -13.45 -1.94 5.82
N LYS A 38 -14.52 -1.18 6.03
CA LYS A 38 -14.66 -0.32 7.21
C LYS A 38 -14.74 -1.14 8.50
N ASP A 39 -15.50 -2.22 8.49
CA ASP A 39 -15.64 -3.10 9.65
C ASP A 39 -14.33 -3.83 9.94
N ALA A 40 -13.65 -4.33 8.91
CA ALA A 40 -12.33 -4.94 9.04
C ALA A 40 -11.28 -3.97 9.63
N VAL A 41 -11.29 -2.70 9.21
CA VAL A 41 -10.43 -1.65 9.78
C VAL A 41 -10.79 -1.36 11.24
N LYS A 42 -12.08 -1.30 11.58
CA LYS A 42 -12.52 -1.11 12.98
C LYS A 42 -12.00 -2.21 13.91
N GLU A 43 -12.10 -3.45 13.48
CA GLU A 43 -11.74 -4.64 14.27
C GLU A 43 -10.23 -4.85 14.42
N SER A 44 -9.39 -4.19 13.61
CA SER A 44 -7.94 -4.36 13.62
C SER A 44 -7.21 -3.17 14.21
N ASP A 45 -6.27 -3.42 15.12
CA ASP A 45 -5.37 -2.39 15.67
C ASP A 45 -4.26 -1.99 14.69
N THR A 46 -3.84 -2.94 13.85
CA THR A 46 -2.76 -2.75 12.89
C THR A 46 -3.26 -2.91 11.46
N ILE A 47 -3.02 -1.88 10.65
CA ILE A 47 -3.44 -1.79 9.26
C ILE A 47 -2.20 -1.70 8.36
N VAL A 48 -2.20 -2.47 7.27
CA VAL A 48 -1.27 -2.30 6.15
C VAL A 48 -2.05 -1.60 5.03
N PHE A 49 -1.60 -0.43 4.60
CA PHE A 49 -2.26 0.33 3.55
C PHE A 49 -1.38 0.44 2.31
N ALA A 50 -1.78 -0.26 1.24
CA ALA A 50 -1.06 -0.29 -0.02
C ALA A 50 -1.80 0.47 -1.13
N TYR A 51 -1.08 1.29 -1.91
CA TYR A 51 -1.64 2.05 -3.02
C TYR A 51 -0.58 2.42 -4.06
N PRO A 52 -0.98 2.69 -5.32
CA PRO A 52 -0.06 3.18 -6.33
C PRO A 52 0.13 4.69 -6.21
N VAL A 53 1.37 5.15 -6.33
CA VAL A 53 1.65 6.58 -6.49
C VAL A 53 1.31 6.99 -7.91
N GLN A 54 0.54 8.06 -8.06
CA GLN A 54 0.15 8.64 -9.33
C GLN A 54 0.63 10.09 -9.39
N PHE A 55 1.36 10.44 -10.45
CA PHE A 55 1.91 11.80 -10.63
C PHE A 55 2.62 12.33 -9.39
N SER A 56 3.47 11.52 -8.77
CA SER A 56 4.20 11.84 -7.53
C SER A 56 3.32 12.19 -6.33
N THR A 57 2.06 11.79 -6.32
CA THR A 57 1.11 12.07 -5.25
C THR A 57 0.27 10.85 -4.88
N THR A 58 -0.32 10.90 -3.70
CA THR A 58 -1.36 9.92 -3.30
C THR A 58 -2.61 10.11 -4.15
N PRO A 59 -3.17 9.05 -4.75
CA PRO A 59 -4.37 9.16 -5.56
C PRO A 59 -5.53 9.82 -4.80
N LYS A 60 -6.31 10.64 -5.50
CA LYS A 60 -7.48 11.32 -4.91
C LYS A 60 -8.41 10.33 -4.22
N PHE A 61 -8.67 9.19 -4.85
CA PHE A 61 -9.56 8.15 -4.33
C PHE A 61 -9.09 7.61 -2.96
N VAL A 62 -7.78 7.43 -2.78
CA VAL A 62 -7.17 7.00 -1.52
C VAL A 62 -7.31 8.10 -0.46
N ARG A 63 -7.04 9.36 -0.81
CA ARG A 63 -7.22 10.49 0.11
C ARG A 63 -8.66 10.64 0.56
N ASP A 64 -9.60 10.57 -0.38
CA ASP A 64 -11.04 10.69 -0.09
C ASP A 64 -11.50 9.56 0.84
N PHE A 65 -11.02 8.33 0.64
CA PHE A 65 -11.32 7.21 1.54
C PHE A 65 -10.85 7.50 2.97
N VAL A 66 -9.64 8.02 3.14
CA VAL A 66 -9.11 8.36 4.47
C VAL A 66 -9.91 9.50 5.11
N ILE A 67 -10.21 10.55 4.36
CA ILE A 67 -10.93 11.74 4.85
C ILE A 67 -12.37 11.39 5.24
N ASN A 68 -13.06 10.66 4.35
CA ASN A 68 -14.47 10.30 4.56
C ASN A 68 -14.68 9.27 5.68
N ASN A 69 -13.60 8.66 6.17
CA ASN A 69 -13.62 7.70 7.27
C ASN A 69 -12.63 8.09 8.37
N ALA A 70 -12.55 9.38 8.67
CA ALA A 70 -11.57 9.95 9.60
C ALA A 70 -11.57 9.29 10.98
N GLU A 71 -12.75 8.89 11.45
CA GLU A 71 -12.97 8.26 12.76
C GLU A 71 -12.33 6.87 12.88
N LEU A 72 -12.07 6.20 11.76
CA LEU A 72 -11.48 4.86 11.76
C LEU A 72 -10.00 4.85 12.16
N TRP A 73 -9.30 5.98 12.00
CA TRP A 73 -7.84 6.03 12.10
C TRP A 73 -7.31 6.29 13.50
N LYS A 74 -8.16 6.74 14.40
CA LYS A 74 -7.74 7.04 15.78
C LYS A 74 -7.11 5.82 16.43
N ASP A 75 -5.89 6.02 16.93
CA ASP A 75 -5.06 5.02 17.61
C ASP A 75 -4.64 3.80 16.78
N LYS A 76 -4.99 3.73 15.48
CA LYS A 76 -4.57 2.66 14.58
C LYS A 76 -3.05 2.75 14.30
N LYS A 77 -2.38 1.62 14.32
CA LYS A 77 -1.01 1.45 13.84
C LYS A 77 -1.06 1.20 12.33
N VAL A 78 -0.44 2.06 11.53
CA VAL A 78 -0.51 1.94 10.07
C VAL A 78 0.87 1.77 9.46
N PHE A 79 1.06 0.71 8.69
CA PHE A 79 2.20 0.51 7.81
C PHE A 79 1.80 0.87 6.38
N VAL A 80 2.56 1.76 5.73
CA VAL A 80 2.22 2.29 4.40
C VAL A 80 3.07 1.63 3.32
N ILE A 81 2.46 1.11 2.27
CA ILE A 81 3.14 0.57 1.09
C ILE A 81 2.77 1.39 -0.14
N ALA A 82 3.74 2.08 -0.72
CA ALA A 82 3.59 2.82 -1.96
C ALA A 82 4.23 2.06 -3.13
N THR A 83 3.45 1.71 -4.13
CA THR A 83 3.96 1.11 -5.38
C THR A 83 4.12 2.19 -6.45
N MET A 84 5.16 2.08 -7.29
CA MET A 84 5.49 3.10 -8.29
C MET A 84 6.22 2.50 -9.49
N GLY A 85 6.16 3.17 -10.65
CA GLY A 85 6.91 2.80 -11.84
C GLY A 85 8.37 3.28 -11.81
N LEU A 86 8.60 4.57 -11.56
CA LEU A 86 9.92 5.20 -11.54
C LEU A 86 10.29 5.72 -10.14
N PHE A 87 9.54 6.68 -9.63
CA PHE A 87 9.80 7.31 -8.32
C PHE A 87 8.49 7.72 -7.66
N SER A 88 8.54 7.87 -6.34
CA SER A 88 7.35 8.17 -5.54
C SER A 88 7.08 9.67 -5.38
N GLY A 89 8.09 10.52 -5.63
CA GLY A 89 8.03 11.88 -5.12
C GLY A 89 7.72 11.87 -3.61
N ASP A 90 6.77 12.67 -3.18
CA ASP A 90 6.28 12.69 -1.78
C ASP A 90 4.99 11.86 -1.57
N GLY A 91 4.65 11.01 -2.54
CA GLY A 91 3.36 10.29 -2.53
C GLY A 91 3.11 9.41 -1.30
N SER A 92 4.17 8.83 -0.71
CA SER A 92 4.06 8.01 0.51
C SER A 92 3.99 8.86 1.78
N GLY A 93 4.74 9.95 1.85
CA GLY A 93 4.71 10.88 2.98
C GLY A 93 3.35 11.56 3.12
N GLN A 94 2.73 11.93 2.02
CA GLN A 94 1.41 12.58 2.01
C GLN A 94 0.34 11.73 2.70
N LEU A 95 0.25 10.43 2.39
CA LEU A 95 -0.71 9.56 3.05
C LEU A 95 -0.41 9.39 4.55
N GLY A 96 0.86 9.20 4.90
CA GLY A 96 1.28 9.09 6.29
C GLY A 96 0.90 10.33 7.10
N ASN A 97 1.12 11.53 6.55
CA ASN A 97 0.75 12.79 7.21
C ASN A 97 -0.76 12.96 7.33
N LEU A 98 -1.52 12.56 6.30
CA LEU A 98 -2.98 12.61 6.34
C LEU A 98 -3.54 11.65 7.42
N LEU A 99 -3.03 10.43 7.50
CA LEU A 99 -3.43 9.46 8.52
C LEU A 99 -3.10 9.94 9.94
N LYS A 100 -1.91 10.54 10.16
CA LYS A 100 -1.52 11.13 11.45
C LYS A 100 -2.47 12.25 11.86
N LYS A 101 -2.96 13.05 10.94
CA LYS A 101 -3.94 14.12 11.21
C LYS A 101 -5.21 13.57 11.86
N TYR A 102 -5.59 12.33 11.53
CA TYR A 102 -6.76 11.64 12.10
C TYR A 102 -6.42 10.67 13.23
N GLY A 103 -5.22 10.78 13.80
CA GLY A 103 -4.84 10.07 15.01
C GLY A 103 -4.16 8.70 14.78
N ALA A 104 -3.83 8.34 13.56
CA ALA A 104 -3.07 7.12 13.31
C ALA A 104 -1.60 7.26 13.70
N LYS A 105 -1.00 6.15 14.11
CA LYS A 105 0.44 6.00 14.38
C LYS A 105 1.09 5.29 13.19
N ILE A 106 1.93 6.00 12.44
CA ILE A 106 2.66 5.39 11.33
C ILE A 106 3.84 4.59 11.89
N ILE A 107 3.80 3.29 11.71
CA ILE A 107 4.78 2.33 12.26
C ILE A 107 5.84 1.90 11.25
N GLY A 108 5.72 2.34 10.02
CA GLY A 108 6.69 2.09 8.97
C GLY A 108 6.14 2.40 7.58
N GLY A 109 7.02 2.29 6.59
CA GLY A 109 6.66 2.49 5.20
C GLY A 109 7.60 1.77 4.24
N LEU A 110 7.09 1.45 3.07
CA LEU A 110 7.82 0.73 2.03
C LEU A 110 7.51 1.35 0.66
N HIS A 111 8.56 1.59 -0.11
CA HIS A 111 8.48 2.04 -1.49
C HIS A 111 8.88 0.89 -2.41
N LEU A 112 7.99 0.47 -3.28
CA LEU A 112 8.22 -0.64 -4.19
C LEU A 112 8.17 -0.19 -5.63
N LYS A 113 9.29 -0.33 -6.34
CA LYS A 113 9.28 -0.25 -7.80
C LYS A 113 8.60 -1.50 -8.34
N MET A 114 7.58 -1.29 -9.15
CA MET A 114 6.79 -2.34 -9.80
C MET A 114 6.72 -2.07 -11.31
N PRO A 115 6.40 -3.08 -12.13
CA PRO A 115 6.13 -2.86 -13.54
C PRO A 115 5.07 -1.78 -13.71
N ASP A 116 5.33 -0.82 -14.60
CA ASP A 116 4.36 0.23 -14.89
C ASP A 116 3.19 -0.34 -15.69
N SER A 117 2.00 0.04 -15.30
CA SER A 117 0.76 -0.42 -15.90
C SER A 117 0.12 0.61 -16.85
N VAL A 118 0.65 1.83 -16.86
CA VAL A 118 0.19 2.93 -17.72
C VAL A 118 1.23 3.25 -18.81
N ALA A 119 1.94 2.24 -19.27
CA ALA A 119 3.13 2.38 -20.11
C ALA A 119 2.80 2.86 -21.55
N ASP A 120 2.26 4.05 -21.69
CA ASP A 120 2.25 4.79 -22.97
C ASP A 120 3.63 5.41 -23.28
N GLU A 121 4.47 5.64 -22.26
CA GLU A 121 5.81 6.15 -22.43
C GLU A 121 6.80 5.03 -22.72
N LYS A 122 7.53 5.14 -23.85
CA LYS A 122 8.57 4.16 -24.24
C LYS A 122 9.62 3.94 -23.15
N ALA A 123 9.91 4.96 -22.33
CA ALA A 123 10.88 4.90 -21.24
C ALA A 123 10.46 3.96 -20.09
N LEU A 124 9.17 3.62 -19.98
CA LEU A 124 8.62 2.75 -18.94
C LEU A 124 8.38 1.32 -19.42
N LYS A 125 8.49 1.08 -20.73
CA LYS A 125 8.40 -0.28 -21.30
C LYS A 125 9.70 -1.03 -21.03
N ARG A 126 9.61 -2.08 -20.24
CA ARG A 126 10.74 -2.97 -19.92
C ARG A 126 10.53 -4.35 -20.50
N PRO A 127 11.62 -5.06 -20.87
CA PRO A 127 11.56 -6.48 -21.20
C PRO A 127 10.93 -7.29 -20.07
N LEU A 128 10.31 -8.41 -20.39
CA LEU A 128 9.66 -9.28 -19.41
C LEU A 128 10.61 -9.71 -18.27
N GLU A 129 11.85 -10.01 -18.61
CA GLU A 129 12.87 -10.41 -17.62
C GLU A 129 13.16 -9.32 -16.60
N GLU A 130 13.20 -8.05 -17.00
CA GLU A 130 13.38 -6.93 -16.10
C GLU A 130 12.17 -6.73 -15.19
N ASN A 131 10.96 -6.90 -15.73
CA ASN A 131 9.73 -6.84 -14.95
C ASN A 131 9.66 -7.96 -13.91
N ILE A 132 10.08 -9.17 -14.24
CA ILE A 132 10.18 -10.29 -13.29
C ILE A 132 11.17 -9.96 -12.18
N LYS A 133 12.34 -9.39 -12.51
CA LYS A 133 13.33 -8.95 -11.49
C LYS A 133 12.75 -7.88 -10.56
N LEU A 134 12.02 -6.91 -11.09
CA LEU A 134 11.36 -5.88 -10.28
C LEU A 134 10.37 -6.48 -9.29
N VAL A 135 9.51 -7.38 -9.76
CA VAL A 135 8.51 -8.05 -8.92
C VAL A 135 9.18 -8.89 -7.84
N ASN A 136 10.21 -9.66 -8.18
CA ASN A 136 10.96 -10.47 -7.22
C ASN A 136 11.67 -9.60 -6.16
N ASN A 137 12.29 -8.49 -6.56
CA ASN A 137 12.90 -7.55 -5.64
C ASN A 137 11.86 -6.89 -4.71
N ALA A 138 10.72 -6.50 -5.26
CA ALA A 138 9.61 -5.95 -4.48
C ALA A 138 9.07 -6.96 -3.47
N LYS A 139 8.89 -8.22 -3.90
CA LYS A 139 8.48 -9.33 -3.02
C LYS A 139 9.44 -9.50 -1.85
N GLN A 140 10.75 -9.58 -2.12
CA GLN A 140 11.75 -9.78 -1.06
C GLN A 140 11.75 -8.61 -0.06
N LYS A 141 11.75 -7.37 -0.55
CA LYS A 141 11.64 -6.18 0.31
C LYS A 141 10.38 -6.19 1.18
N THR A 142 9.28 -6.68 0.63
CA THR A 142 8.00 -6.76 1.35
C THR A 142 8.06 -7.81 2.46
N ILE A 143 8.67 -8.97 2.18
CA ILE A 143 8.89 -10.03 3.17
C ILE A 143 9.79 -9.52 4.31
N ASP A 144 10.93 -8.91 3.96
CA ASP A 144 11.90 -8.39 4.93
C ASP A 144 11.26 -7.31 5.84
N ALA A 145 10.45 -6.43 5.26
CA ALA A 145 9.74 -5.38 6.01
C ALA A 145 8.68 -5.97 6.96
N SER A 146 7.95 -6.98 6.51
CA SER A 146 6.96 -7.68 7.33
C SER A 146 7.60 -8.40 8.50
N GLN A 147 8.74 -9.08 8.27
CA GLN A 147 9.49 -9.78 9.31
C GLN A 147 10.06 -8.83 10.38
N ARG A 148 10.51 -7.64 9.98
CA ARG A 148 10.98 -6.62 10.94
C ARG A 148 9.88 -6.03 11.80
N LEU A 149 8.63 -6.13 11.37
CA LEU A 149 7.50 -5.62 12.13
C LEU A 149 6.96 -6.64 13.15
N LYS A 150 7.29 -7.92 12.98
CA LYS A 150 6.98 -8.98 13.95
C LYS A 150 7.75 -8.78 15.25
#